data_86756d690469b5219e8b22ab3c552435
#
_entry.id   86756d690469b5219e8b22ab3c552435
#
_cell.length_a   1.000
_cell.length_b   1.000
_cell.length_c   1.000
_cell.angle_alpha   90.00
_cell.angle_beta   90.00
_cell.angle_gamma   90.00
#
_symmetry.space_group_name_H-M   'P 1'
#
loop_
_entity.id
_entity.type
_entity.pdbx_description
1 polymer ?
#
loop_
_entity_poly.entity_id
_entity_poly.type
_entity_poly.pdbx_seq_one_letter_code
_entity_poly.pdbx_strand_id
1 'polypeptide(L)'
;LFYLIEREGRSLLYAHDTGRFYPEVYEFLAGRAAPLSAVSLDSTSGRFENGENDGHMGLPDAAAVRLRLLEAGAAGPNTRFIANHFSHNGGWLHDEFARNAAPYQIEPAYDGMTVEL
;
A
#
# COMPACT_ATOMS: atom_id res chain seq x y z
N LEU A 1 -7.12 -9.18 2.39
CA LEU A 1 -7.13 -9.22 3.86
C LEU A 1 -6.66 -7.88 4.42
N PHE A 2 -7.52 -7.25 5.21
CA PHE A 2 -7.24 -5.92 5.76
C PHE A 2 -7.21 -5.96 7.27
N TYR A 3 -6.17 -5.35 7.83
CA TYR A 3 -6.12 -5.05 9.27
C TYR A 3 -5.84 -3.57 9.45
N LEU A 4 -6.67 -2.91 10.22
CA LEU A 4 -6.41 -1.56 10.67
C LEU A 4 -5.93 -1.65 12.13
N ILE A 5 -4.69 -1.28 12.35
CA ILE A 5 -4.04 -1.36 13.67
C ILE A 5 -3.83 0.05 14.15
N GLU A 6 -4.40 0.36 15.32
CA GLU A 6 -4.32 1.70 15.90
C GLU A 6 -3.72 1.66 17.29
N ARG A 7 -2.85 2.62 17.58
CA ARG A 7 -2.27 2.79 18.92
C ARG A 7 -1.81 4.23 19.10
N GLU A 8 -2.27 4.86 20.18
CA GLU A 8 -1.82 6.19 20.57
C GLU A 8 -1.90 7.24 19.46
N GLY A 9 -3.00 7.23 18.72
CA GLY A 9 -3.24 8.15 17.62
C GLY A 9 -2.51 7.83 16.31
N ARG A 10 -1.76 6.75 16.28
CA ARG A 10 -1.07 6.27 15.08
C ARG A 10 -1.79 5.07 14.51
N SER A 11 -1.71 4.89 13.21
CA SER A 11 -2.44 3.81 12.54
C SER A 11 -1.66 3.22 11.38
N LEU A 12 -1.80 1.91 11.24
CA LEU A 12 -1.25 1.13 10.13
C LEU A 12 -2.40 0.39 9.45
N LEU A 13 -2.54 0.58 8.16
CA LEU A 13 -3.37 -0.29 7.34
C LEU A 13 -2.50 -1.39 6.75
N TYR A 14 -2.79 -2.63 7.12
CA TYR A 14 -2.12 -3.81 6.60
C TYR A 14 -3.03 -4.45 5.57
N ALA A 15 -2.70 -4.31 4.28
CA ALA A 15 -3.54 -4.72 3.16
C ALA A 15 -2.76 -5.68 2.25
N HIS A 16 -2.63 -6.92 2.70
CA HIS A 16 -1.94 -7.98 1.98
C HIS A 16 -2.93 -9.04 1.51
N ASP A 17 -2.52 -9.79 0.51
CA ASP A 17 -3.34 -10.84 -0.09
C ASP A 17 -4.66 -10.24 -0.59
N THR A 18 -4.55 -9.09 -1.25
CA THR A 18 -5.69 -8.33 -1.74
C THR A 18 -5.33 -7.58 -3.03
N GLY A 19 -6.33 -7.39 -3.88
CA GLY A 19 -6.22 -6.48 -5.01
C GLY A 19 -6.59 -5.04 -4.64
N ARG A 20 -6.95 -4.24 -5.64
CA ARG A 20 -7.41 -2.86 -5.42
C ARG A 20 -8.62 -2.85 -4.50
N PHE A 21 -8.70 -1.81 -3.68
CA PHE A 21 -9.73 -1.71 -2.66
C PHE A 21 -11.11 -1.41 -3.29
N TYR A 22 -12.15 -1.98 -2.69
CA TYR A 22 -13.52 -1.61 -3.03
C TYR A 22 -13.87 -0.21 -2.50
N PRO A 23 -14.84 0.47 -3.13
CA PRO A 23 -15.23 1.82 -2.70
C PRO A 23 -15.54 1.95 -1.21
N GLU A 24 -16.17 0.94 -0.62
CA GLU A 24 -16.55 0.93 0.79
C GLU A 24 -15.33 1.03 1.72
N VAL A 25 -14.19 0.51 1.31
CA VAL A 25 -12.96 0.58 2.09
C VAL A 25 -12.47 2.03 2.17
N TYR A 26 -12.48 2.74 1.05
CA TYR A 26 -12.08 4.15 1.03
C TYR A 26 -13.03 5.00 1.86
N GLU A 27 -14.34 4.75 1.77
CA GLU A 27 -15.34 5.46 2.56
C GLU A 27 -15.11 5.26 4.06
N PHE A 28 -14.89 4.03 4.48
CA PHE A 28 -14.60 3.71 5.88
C PHE A 28 -13.35 4.43 6.36
N LEU A 29 -12.27 4.37 5.60
CA LEU A 29 -10.99 4.98 6.00
C LEU A 29 -11.06 6.50 6.00
N ALA A 30 -11.80 7.10 5.07
CA ALA A 30 -11.97 8.54 5.01
C ALA A 30 -12.76 9.10 6.19
N GLY A 31 -13.64 8.29 6.80
CA GLY A 31 -14.44 8.70 7.96
C GLY A 31 -13.66 8.76 9.27
N ARG A 32 -12.38 8.39 9.28
CA ARG A 32 -11.57 8.41 10.50
C ARG A 32 -11.12 9.83 10.85
N ALA A 33 -10.85 10.05 12.13
CA ALA A 33 -10.50 11.38 12.65
C ALA A 33 -9.13 11.88 12.17
N ALA A 34 -8.21 10.96 11.86
CA ALA A 34 -6.85 11.31 11.44
C ALA A 34 -6.43 10.45 10.24
N PRO A 35 -5.54 10.98 9.36
CA PRO A 35 -4.99 10.18 8.27
C PRO A 35 -4.20 8.98 8.78
N LEU A 36 -4.11 7.96 7.94
CA LEU A 36 -3.27 6.79 8.23
C LEU A 36 -1.81 7.19 8.37
N SER A 37 -1.10 6.58 9.32
CA SER A 37 0.34 6.82 9.51
C SER A 37 1.15 6.04 8.48
N ALA A 38 0.74 4.80 8.20
CA ALA A 38 1.38 3.96 7.19
C ALA A 38 0.37 3.03 6.54
N VAL A 39 0.68 2.63 5.31
CA VAL A 39 -0.12 1.66 4.54
C VAL A 39 0.85 0.64 3.96
N SER A 40 0.66 -0.63 4.29
CA SER A 40 1.42 -1.74 3.71
C SER A 40 0.56 -2.42 2.66
N LEU A 41 1.02 -2.39 1.41
CA LEU A 41 0.25 -2.84 0.25
C LEU A 41 0.82 -4.12 -0.33
N ASP A 42 -0.08 -4.99 -0.77
CA ASP A 42 0.27 -6.20 -1.51
C ASP A 42 1.04 -5.83 -2.78
N SER A 43 2.12 -6.54 -3.05
CA SER A 43 2.97 -6.32 -4.21
C SER A 43 3.38 -7.63 -4.87
N THR A 44 2.55 -8.63 -4.73
CA THR A 44 2.78 -9.98 -5.26
C THR A 44 3.10 -9.95 -6.76
N SER A 45 2.42 -9.12 -7.52
CA SER A 45 2.59 -9.05 -8.96
C SER A 45 3.72 -8.13 -9.42
N GLY A 46 4.44 -7.51 -8.49
CA GLY A 46 5.64 -6.71 -8.78
C GLY A 46 5.39 -5.63 -9.81
N ARG A 47 5.99 -5.78 -11.01
CA ARG A 47 5.90 -4.78 -12.08
C ARG A 47 4.57 -4.77 -12.81
N PHE A 48 3.75 -5.82 -12.66
CA PHE A 48 2.56 -6.00 -13.49
C PHE A 48 1.34 -5.32 -12.90
N GLU A 49 0.51 -4.77 -13.77
CA GLU A 49 -0.81 -4.25 -13.39
C GLU A 49 -1.83 -5.37 -13.46
N ASN A 50 -2.58 -5.55 -12.38
CA ASN A 50 -3.65 -6.54 -12.32
C ASN A 50 -5.04 -5.93 -12.53
N GLY A 51 -5.16 -4.62 -12.33
CA GLY A 51 -6.43 -3.94 -12.46
C GLY A 51 -7.39 -4.24 -11.31
N GLU A 52 -8.67 -4.02 -11.57
CA GLU A 52 -9.71 -4.21 -10.56
C GLU A 52 -10.12 -5.68 -10.46
N ASN A 53 -10.68 -6.04 -9.32
CA ASN A 53 -11.23 -7.37 -9.05
C ASN A 53 -10.20 -8.51 -9.07
N ASP A 54 -8.94 -8.21 -8.86
CA ASP A 54 -7.90 -9.21 -8.67
C ASP A 54 -7.64 -9.45 -7.18
N GLY A 55 -7.04 -10.58 -6.84
CA GLY A 55 -6.68 -10.94 -5.47
C GLY A 55 -5.33 -10.41 -5.02
N HIS A 56 -4.55 -9.81 -5.92
CA HIS A 56 -3.22 -9.27 -5.65
C HIS A 56 -2.99 -7.98 -6.43
N MET A 57 -1.94 -7.26 -6.06
CA MET A 57 -1.54 -6.03 -6.72
C MET A 57 -0.09 -6.08 -7.20
N GLY A 58 0.19 -5.29 -8.23
CA GLY A 58 1.54 -4.90 -8.57
C GLY A 58 1.74 -3.41 -8.31
N LEU A 59 2.88 -2.86 -8.69
CA LEU A 59 3.20 -1.46 -8.46
C LEU A 59 2.17 -0.49 -9.07
N PRO A 60 1.70 -0.69 -10.32
CA PRO A 60 0.69 0.21 -10.87
C PRO A 60 -0.60 0.23 -10.05
N ASP A 61 -1.01 -0.92 -9.53
CA ASP A 61 -2.20 -1.01 -8.68
C ASP A 61 -1.99 -0.31 -7.35
N ALA A 62 -0.84 -0.52 -6.72
CA ALA A 62 -0.49 0.14 -5.47
C ALA A 62 -0.44 1.67 -5.63
N ALA A 63 0.09 2.15 -6.74
CA ALA A 63 0.11 3.58 -7.05
C ALA A 63 -1.31 4.14 -7.18
N ALA A 64 -2.22 3.39 -7.82
CA ALA A 64 -3.62 3.79 -7.96
C ALA A 64 -4.32 3.82 -6.60
N VAL A 65 -4.10 2.83 -5.76
CA VAL A 65 -4.67 2.79 -4.40
C VAL A 65 -4.16 3.95 -3.56
N ARG A 66 -2.85 4.24 -3.62
CA ARG A 66 -2.26 5.37 -2.92
C ARG A 66 -2.94 6.68 -3.31
N LEU A 67 -3.09 6.91 -4.60
CA LEU A 67 -3.72 8.14 -5.10
C LEU A 67 -5.14 8.28 -4.58
N ARG A 68 -5.91 7.21 -4.62
CA ARG A 68 -7.30 7.24 -4.13
C ARG A 68 -7.40 7.47 -2.63
N LEU A 69 -6.48 6.91 -1.84
CA LEU A 69 -6.43 7.16 -0.40
C LEU A 69 -6.14 8.63 -0.10
N LEU A 70 -5.24 9.24 -0.86
CA LEU A 70 -4.94 10.67 -0.73
C LEU A 70 -6.14 11.54 -1.14
N GLU A 71 -6.78 11.22 -2.25
CA GLU A 71 -7.96 11.96 -2.73
C GLU A 71 -9.13 11.86 -1.75
N ALA A 72 -9.30 10.72 -1.11
CA ALA A 72 -10.37 10.49 -0.12
C ALA A 72 -10.08 11.13 1.24
N GLY A 73 -8.86 11.63 1.46
CA GLY A 73 -8.46 12.17 2.75
C GLY A 73 -8.11 11.11 3.80
N ALA A 74 -8.07 9.84 3.41
CA ALA A 74 -7.69 8.74 4.30
C ALA A 74 -6.18 8.71 4.55
N ALA A 75 -5.40 9.25 3.63
CA ALA A 75 -3.96 9.41 3.75
C ALA A 75 -3.59 10.89 3.56
N GLY A 76 -2.45 11.28 4.05
CA GLY A 76 -1.96 12.65 3.96
C GLY A 76 -0.48 12.71 3.60
N PRO A 77 0.13 13.91 3.66
CA PRO A 77 1.53 14.12 3.22
C PRO A 77 2.54 13.28 4.00
N ASN A 78 2.22 12.92 5.23
CA ASN A 78 3.13 12.17 6.10
C ASN A 78 2.84 10.67 6.13
N THR A 79 1.84 10.21 5.40
CA THR A 79 1.53 8.77 5.31
C THR A 79 2.61 8.06 4.53
N ARG A 80 3.19 7.01 5.13
CA ARG A 80 4.17 6.16 4.46
C ARG A 80 3.45 5.04 3.72
N PHE A 81 3.85 4.81 2.48
CA PHE A 81 3.32 3.71 1.68
C PHE A 81 4.43 2.70 1.46
N ILE A 82 4.16 1.46 1.82
CA ILE A 82 5.15 0.38 1.83
C ILE A 82 4.62 -0.76 0.97
N ALA A 83 5.42 -1.18 -0.01
CA ALA A 83 5.14 -2.35 -0.82
C ALA A 83 5.70 -3.58 -0.12
N ASN A 84 4.88 -4.61 0.02
CA ASN A 84 5.25 -5.84 0.70
C ASN A 84 4.55 -7.04 0.06
N HIS A 85 4.70 -8.22 0.61
CA HIS A 85 4.06 -9.43 0.11
C HIS A 85 4.47 -9.74 -1.33
N PHE A 86 5.80 -9.74 -1.57
CA PHE A 86 6.37 -9.95 -2.90
C PHE A 86 6.35 -11.42 -3.32
N SER A 87 6.30 -11.64 -4.64
CA SER A 87 6.53 -12.93 -5.25
C SER A 87 7.74 -12.85 -6.18
N HIS A 88 8.49 -13.94 -6.33
CA HIS A 88 9.57 -14.01 -7.30
C HIS A 88 9.07 -13.93 -8.75
N ASN A 89 7.77 -14.04 -8.97
CA ASN A 89 7.15 -13.91 -10.30
C ASN A 89 6.83 -12.45 -10.68
N GLY A 90 7.19 -11.48 -9.84
CA GLY A 90 6.87 -10.07 -10.08
C GLY A 90 7.69 -9.37 -11.15
N GLY A 91 8.71 -10.01 -11.71
CA GLY A 91 9.47 -9.50 -12.85
C GLY A 91 10.60 -8.55 -12.52
N TRP A 92 10.70 -8.07 -11.28
CA TRP A 92 11.78 -7.18 -10.83
C TRP A 92 12.49 -7.72 -9.61
N LEU A 93 13.80 -7.45 -9.52
CA LEU A 93 14.55 -7.58 -8.28
C LEU A 93 14.27 -6.37 -7.40
N HIS A 94 14.72 -6.45 -6.13
CA HIS A 94 14.46 -5.38 -5.15
C HIS A 94 14.87 -3.99 -5.64
N ASP A 95 16.10 -3.87 -6.18
CA ASP A 95 16.62 -2.57 -6.61
C ASP A 95 15.83 -2.00 -7.80
N GLU A 96 15.40 -2.85 -8.71
CA GLU A 96 14.58 -2.44 -9.84
C GLU A 96 13.21 -1.96 -9.36
N PHE A 97 12.60 -2.69 -8.44
CA PHE A 97 11.33 -2.27 -7.84
C PHE A 97 11.49 -0.93 -7.14
N ALA A 98 12.54 -0.77 -6.34
CA ALA A 98 12.80 0.47 -5.61
C ALA A 98 12.91 1.68 -6.55
N ARG A 99 13.65 1.54 -7.66
CA ARG A 99 13.79 2.62 -8.64
C ARG A 99 12.46 3.00 -9.28
N ASN A 100 11.63 2.01 -9.60
CA ASN A 100 10.34 2.26 -10.26
C ASN A 100 9.27 2.76 -9.28
N ALA A 101 9.39 2.40 -8.02
CA ALA A 101 8.44 2.82 -6.98
C ALA A 101 8.73 4.22 -6.43
N ALA A 102 9.98 4.67 -6.48
CA ALA A 102 10.39 5.95 -5.90
C ALA A 102 9.58 7.15 -6.41
N PRO A 103 9.27 7.29 -7.73
CA PRO A 103 8.44 8.39 -8.20
C PRO A 103 7.02 8.41 -7.61
N TYR A 104 6.52 7.27 -7.18
CA TYR A 104 5.21 7.15 -6.53
C TYR A 104 5.29 7.30 -5.02
N GLN A 105 6.49 7.50 -4.46
CA GLN A 105 6.71 7.56 -3.01
C GLN A 105 6.23 6.29 -2.29
N ILE A 106 6.50 5.15 -2.90
CA ILE A 106 6.24 3.82 -2.34
C ILE A 106 7.59 3.17 -2.04
N GLU A 107 7.75 2.70 -0.80
CA GLU A 107 9.00 2.09 -0.32
C GLU A 107 8.88 0.57 -0.39
N PRO A 108 9.79 -0.15 -1.04
CA PRO A 108 9.77 -1.60 -0.97
C PRO A 108 10.27 -2.08 0.39
N ALA A 109 9.52 -2.99 1.01
CA ALA A 109 9.96 -3.63 2.24
C ALA A 109 11.08 -4.65 1.96
N TYR A 110 11.87 -4.92 2.97
CA TYR A 110 12.90 -5.96 2.93
C TYR A 110 12.95 -6.69 4.27
N ASP A 111 13.50 -7.89 4.28
CA ASP A 111 13.56 -8.71 5.48
C ASP A 111 14.34 -7.98 6.59
N GLY A 112 13.72 -7.91 7.75
CA GLY A 112 14.31 -7.21 8.89
C GLY A 112 14.07 -5.71 8.93
N MET A 113 13.33 -5.14 7.95
CA MET A 113 13.00 -3.72 7.94
C MET A 113 12.13 -3.35 9.13
N THR A 114 12.47 -2.23 9.77
CA THR A 114 11.66 -1.65 10.84
C THR A 114 11.06 -0.33 10.38
N VAL A 115 9.78 -0.12 10.68
CA VAL A 115 9.08 1.12 10.37
C VAL A 115 8.51 1.68 11.67
N GLU A 116 8.87 2.91 11.99
CA GLU A 116 8.28 3.63 13.12
C GLU A 116 7.14 4.52 12.63
N LEU A 117 6.03 4.48 13.35
CA LEU A 117 4.84 5.25 12.98
C LEU A 117 4.75 6.60 13.70
#